data_f9afcb3a09cd2dfc612ea20e29e4c2c5
#
_entry.id   f9afcb3a09cd2dfc612ea20e29e4c2c5
#
_cell.length_a   1.000
_cell.length_b   1.000
_cell.length_c   1.000
_cell.angle_alpha   90.00
_cell.angle_beta   90.00
_cell.angle_gamma   90.00
#
_symmetry.space_group_name_H-M   'P 1'
#
loop_
_entity.id
_entity.type
_entity.pdbx_description
1 polymer ?
#
loop_
_entity_poly.entity_id
_entity_poly.type
_entity_poly.pdbx_seq_one_letter_code
_entity_poly.pdbx_strand_id
1 'polypeptide(L)'
;MRKGQIGFVFQSFNLIDELNVEENIELPLTYLNIPAKERKQRVQEIMKRMAISHRAKHFPHQLSGGQQQRVAIARAVVFGPKMILADEPTGNLDSKNGIEVMKLLTELNQEGTTIVMVTHSDRDASMAQRVIKLFDGKIVEE
;
A
#
# COMPACT_ATOMS: atom_id res chain seq x y z
N MET A 1 10.03 -14.61 11.47
CA MET A 1 10.15 -13.38 10.66
C MET A 1 10.11 -12.17 11.57
N ARG A 2 10.93 -11.19 11.29
CA ARG A 2 10.97 -9.97 12.09
C ARG A 2 9.75 -9.10 11.80
N LYS A 3 9.30 -8.34 12.82
CA LYS A 3 8.28 -7.32 12.63
C LYS A 3 8.76 -6.30 11.60
N GLY A 4 7.85 -5.82 10.77
CA GLY A 4 8.14 -4.76 9.83
C GLY A 4 8.82 -5.19 8.54
N GLN A 5 8.99 -6.47 8.28
CA GLN A 5 9.60 -6.94 7.04
C GLN A 5 8.63 -7.01 5.87
N ILE A 6 7.34 -7.14 6.13
CA ILE A 6 6.31 -7.25 5.09
C ILE A 6 5.23 -6.20 5.33
N GLY A 7 4.94 -5.42 4.29
CA GLY A 7 3.79 -4.52 4.27
C GLY A 7 2.66 -5.18 3.50
N PHE A 8 1.42 -4.88 3.89
CA PHE A 8 0.22 -5.45 3.26
C PHE A 8 -0.66 -4.35 2.69
N VAL A 9 -1.11 -4.55 1.44
CA VAL A 9 -2.07 -3.68 0.76
C VAL A 9 -3.22 -4.55 0.31
N PHE A 10 -4.45 -4.20 0.72
CA PHE A 10 -5.64 -5.00 0.46
C PHE A 10 -6.63 -4.30 -0.47
N GLN A 11 -7.47 -5.09 -1.13
CA GLN A 11 -8.53 -4.58 -2.00
C GLN A 11 -9.48 -3.64 -1.28
N SER A 12 -9.85 -3.94 -0.03
CA SER A 12 -10.78 -3.15 0.77
C SER A 12 -10.07 -2.14 1.68
N PHE A 13 -8.80 -1.88 1.43
CA PHE A 13 -7.95 -0.89 2.11
C PHE A 13 -7.63 -1.21 3.58
N ASN A 14 -8.58 -1.72 4.35
CA ASN A 14 -8.42 -2.11 5.76
C ASN A 14 -7.90 -1.00 6.67
N LEU A 15 -8.37 0.22 6.43
CA LEU A 15 -8.06 1.33 7.33
C LEU A 15 -8.92 1.26 8.58
N ILE A 16 -8.39 1.79 9.68
CA ILE A 16 -9.12 1.86 10.95
C ILE A 16 -9.98 3.12 10.94
N ASP A 17 -11.30 2.94 10.99
CA ASP A 17 -12.26 4.02 10.82
C ASP A 17 -12.21 5.08 11.93
N GLU A 18 -11.81 4.69 13.13
CA GLU A 18 -11.71 5.57 14.28
C GLU A 18 -10.43 6.40 14.31
N LEU A 19 -9.51 6.15 13.38
CA LEU A 19 -8.24 6.88 13.25
C LEU A 19 -8.26 7.73 11.98
N ASN A 20 -7.62 8.91 12.05
CA ASN A 20 -7.46 9.74 10.86
C ASN A 20 -6.35 9.21 9.96
N VAL A 21 -6.07 9.91 8.86
CA VAL A 21 -5.06 9.50 7.88
C VAL A 21 -3.69 9.33 8.52
N GLU A 22 -3.19 10.37 9.21
CA GLU A 22 -1.85 10.29 9.79
C GLU A 22 -1.75 9.24 10.89
N GLU A 23 -2.81 9.03 11.66
CA GLU A 23 -2.84 8.00 12.70
C GLU A 23 -2.80 6.60 12.11
N ASN A 24 -3.54 6.37 11.02
CA ASN A 24 -3.50 5.09 10.31
C ASN A 24 -2.08 4.78 9.82
N ILE A 25 -1.43 5.78 9.23
CA ILE A 25 -0.07 5.61 8.70
C ILE A 25 0.94 5.39 9.82
N GLU A 26 0.80 6.10 10.93
CA GLU A 26 1.72 6.02 12.06
C GLU A 26 1.67 4.68 12.79
N LEU A 27 0.54 4.00 12.73
CA LEU A 27 0.27 2.82 13.56
C LEU A 27 1.40 1.78 13.57
N PRO A 28 1.93 1.32 12.40
CA PRO A 28 3.01 0.34 12.42
C PRO A 28 4.30 0.88 13.06
N LEU A 29 4.55 2.16 12.99
CA LEU A 29 5.74 2.76 13.63
C LEU A 29 5.61 2.76 15.16
N THR A 30 4.40 2.99 15.66
CA THR A 30 4.14 2.88 17.10
C THR A 30 4.38 1.45 17.58
N TYR A 31 3.88 0.49 16.82
CA TYR A 31 4.04 -0.93 17.15
C TYR A 31 5.52 -1.36 17.16
N LEU A 32 6.33 -0.77 16.29
CA LEU A 32 7.76 -1.06 16.20
C LEU A 32 8.61 -0.26 17.19
N ASN A 33 7.98 0.54 18.06
CA ASN A 33 8.66 1.35 19.07
C ASN A 33 9.60 2.41 18.50
N ILE A 34 9.26 2.96 17.33
CA ILE A 34 10.01 4.07 16.74
C ILE A 34 9.75 5.33 17.58
N PRO A 35 10.79 6.12 17.92
CA PRO A 35 10.60 7.34 18.72
C PRO A 35 9.61 8.33 18.07
N ALA A 36 8.85 9.04 18.92
CA ALA A 36 7.78 9.93 18.45
C ALA A 36 8.23 10.95 17.41
N LYS A 37 9.40 11.55 17.59
CA LYS A 37 9.93 12.54 16.65
C LYS A 37 10.19 11.93 15.28
N GLU A 38 10.79 10.75 15.23
CA GLU A 38 11.06 10.03 14.00
C GLU A 38 9.77 9.57 13.33
N ARG A 39 8.80 9.07 14.12
CA ARG A 39 7.49 8.67 13.59
C ARG A 39 6.83 9.83 12.86
N LYS A 40 6.78 10.99 13.49
CA LYS A 40 6.13 12.16 12.91
C LYS A 40 6.79 12.56 11.60
N GLN A 41 8.12 12.54 11.55
CA GLN A 41 8.86 12.88 10.34
C GLN A 41 8.57 11.89 9.21
N ARG A 42 8.61 10.59 9.50
CA ARG A 42 8.34 9.56 8.49
C ARG A 42 6.92 9.65 7.95
N VAL A 43 5.95 9.89 8.83
CA VAL A 43 4.55 10.03 8.42
C VAL A 43 4.36 11.22 7.48
N GLN A 44 4.96 12.36 7.82
CA GLN A 44 4.87 13.55 6.98
C GLN A 44 5.50 13.33 5.61
N GLU A 45 6.66 12.69 5.56
CA GLU A 45 7.34 12.40 4.30
C GLU A 45 6.54 11.47 3.40
N ILE A 46 5.98 10.39 3.97
CA ILE A 46 5.22 9.44 3.17
C ILE A 46 3.89 10.02 2.70
N MET A 47 3.23 10.85 3.53
CA MET A 47 2.00 11.51 3.09
C MET A 47 2.27 12.44 1.91
N LYS A 48 3.39 13.13 1.94
CA LYS A 48 3.80 14.02 0.84
C LYS A 48 4.03 13.21 -0.42
N ARG A 49 4.75 12.10 -0.32
CA ARG A 49 5.02 11.21 -1.45
C ARG A 49 3.73 10.67 -2.07
N MET A 50 2.76 10.31 -1.23
CA MET A 50 1.48 9.76 -1.68
C MET A 50 0.46 10.84 -2.07
N ALA A 51 0.85 12.12 -2.00
CA ALA A 51 0.01 13.27 -2.34
C ALA A 51 -1.28 13.32 -1.50
N ILE A 52 -1.19 13.01 -0.21
CA ILE A 52 -2.33 13.01 0.71
C ILE A 52 -2.12 13.88 1.94
N SER A 53 -1.07 14.73 1.96
CA SER A 53 -0.78 15.60 3.09
C SER A 53 -1.97 16.51 3.45
N HIS A 54 -2.71 16.96 2.44
CA HIS A 54 -3.88 17.83 2.64
C HIS A 54 -5.06 17.11 3.30
N ARG A 55 -4.98 15.79 3.45
CA ARG A 55 -6.02 14.97 4.08
C ARG A 55 -5.58 14.37 5.41
N ALA A 56 -4.46 14.85 5.98
CA ALA A 56 -3.84 14.26 7.17
C ALA A 56 -4.80 14.08 8.35
N LYS A 57 -5.71 15.02 8.55
CA LYS A 57 -6.66 15.00 9.67
C LYS A 57 -8.03 14.42 9.30
N HIS A 58 -8.22 13.99 8.06
CA HIS A 58 -9.47 13.36 7.62
C HIS A 58 -9.53 11.92 8.06
N PHE A 59 -10.75 11.41 8.19
CA PHE A 59 -11.01 10.00 8.52
C PHE A 59 -11.31 9.21 7.24
N PRO A 60 -11.18 7.87 7.26
CA PRO A 60 -11.38 7.06 6.05
C PRO A 60 -12.69 7.33 5.31
N HIS A 61 -13.80 7.51 6.05
CA HIS A 61 -15.10 7.75 5.42
C HIS A 61 -15.20 9.08 4.68
N GLN A 62 -14.22 9.98 4.87
CA GLN A 62 -14.18 11.28 4.19
C GLN A 62 -13.30 11.23 2.93
N LEU A 63 -12.77 10.07 2.58
CA LEU A 63 -11.84 9.90 1.48
C LEU A 63 -12.46 9.12 0.33
N SER A 64 -12.02 9.42 -0.91
CA SER A 64 -12.34 8.58 -2.07
C SER A 64 -11.63 7.23 -1.94
N GLY A 65 -12.05 6.25 -2.75
CA GLY A 65 -11.38 4.94 -2.79
C GLY A 65 -9.90 5.05 -3.13
N GLY A 66 -9.55 5.89 -4.11
CA GLY A 66 -8.14 6.11 -4.48
C GLY A 66 -7.33 6.71 -3.35
N GLN A 67 -7.91 7.68 -2.63
CA GLN A 67 -7.25 8.28 -1.48
C GLN A 67 -7.07 7.25 -0.35
N GLN A 68 -8.09 6.45 -0.08
CA GLN A 68 -7.98 5.39 0.93
C GLN A 68 -6.88 4.40 0.59
N GLN A 69 -6.77 4.00 -0.68
CA GLN A 69 -5.71 3.08 -1.07
C GLN A 69 -4.33 3.71 -0.95
N ARG A 70 -4.20 5.01 -1.24
CA ARG A 70 -2.92 5.71 -1.03
C ARG A 70 -2.53 5.74 0.44
N VAL A 71 -3.49 5.91 1.34
CA VAL A 71 -3.24 5.83 2.79
C VAL A 71 -2.80 4.42 3.17
N ALA A 72 -3.46 3.40 2.62
CA ALA A 72 -3.10 2.01 2.89
C ALA A 72 -1.68 1.69 2.40
N ILE A 73 -1.30 2.18 1.22
CA ILE A 73 0.07 2.01 0.69
C ILE A 73 1.07 2.75 1.58
N ALA A 74 0.75 3.98 1.98
CA ALA A 74 1.61 4.75 2.88
C ALA A 74 1.87 3.99 4.18
N ARG A 75 0.81 3.45 4.78
CA ARG A 75 0.93 2.63 5.99
C ARG A 75 1.81 1.40 5.77
N ALA A 76 1.67 0.78 4.60
CA ALA A 76 2.43 -0.43 4.28
C ALA A 76 3.92 -0.17 4.08
N VAL A 77 4.32 1.04 3.68
CA VAL A 77 5.72 1.34 3.34
C VAL A 77 6.44 2.24 4.34
N VAL A 78 5.71 2.90 5.24
CA VAL A 78 6.29 3.91 6.14
C VAL A 78 7.40 3.36 7.04
N PHE A 79 7.35 2.08 7.37
CA PHE A 79 8.35 1.46 8.24
C PHE A 79 9.52 0.84 7.46
N GLY A 80 9.58 1.03 6.13
CA GLY A 80 10.68 0.56 5.31
C GLY A 80 10.75 -0.95 5.10
N PRO A 81 9.63 -1.62 4.78
CA PRO A 81 9.67 -3.07 4.56
C PRO A 81 10.46 -3.42 3.31
N LYS A 82 11.00 -4.63 3.26
CA LYS A 82 11.69 -5.14 2.08
C LYS A 82 10.72 -5.71 1.06
N MET A 83 9.53 -6.08 1.49
CA MET A 83 8.52 -6.71 0.63
C MET A 83 7.14 -6.16 0.96
N ILE A 84 6.33 -6.03 -0.08
CA ILE A 84 4.90 -5.68 0.03
C ILE A 84 4.11 -6.80 -0.62
N LEU A 85 3.09 -7.27 0.09
CA LEU A 85 2.10 -8.18 -0.46
C LEU A 85 0.85 -7.38 -0.78
N ALA A 86 0.53 -7.27 -2.07
CA ALA A 86 -0.62 -6.52 -2.55
C ALA A 86 -1.69 -7.49 -3.06
N ASP A 87 -2.83 -7.52 -2.40
CA ASP A 87 -3.94 -8.41 -2.74
C ASP A 87 -5.04 -7.62 -3.43
N GLU A 88 -5.17 -7.81 -4.74
CA GLU A 88 -6.14 -7.10 -5.59
C GLU A 88 -6.10 -5.59 -5.33
N PRO A 89 -4.93 -4.93 -5.46
CA PRO A 89 -4.76 -3.55 -4.98
C PRO A 89 -5.62 -2.53 -5.71
N THR A 90 -6.13 -2.85 -6.89
CA THR A 90 -6.99 -1.95 -7.68
C THR A 90 -8.44 -2.42 -7.76
N GLY A 91 -8.79 -3.51 -7.07
CA GLY A 91 -10.08 -4.17 -7.24
C GLY A 91 -11.30 -3.31 -6.95
N ASN A 92 -11.19 -2.33 -6.05
CA ASN A 92 -12.29 -1.42 -5.70
C ASN A 92 -12.11 -0.02 -6.27
N LEU A 93 -11.24 0.14 -7.27
CA LEU A 93 -10.92 1.45 -7.85
C LEU A 93 -11.39 1.54 -9.29
N ASP A 94 -11.74 2.76 -9.72
CA ASP A 94 -11.97 3.02 -11.14
C ASP A 94 -10.64 2.93 -11.91
N SER A 95 -10.71 2.94 -13.23
CA SER A 95 -9.53 2.76 -14.08
C SER A 95 -8.44 3.80 -13.84
N LYS A 96 -8.84 5.06 -13.67
CA LYS A 96 -7.88 6.15 -13.47
C LYS A 96 -7.12 5.98 -12.15
N ASN A 97 -7.84 5.75 -11.06
CA ASN A 97 -7.22 5.55 -9.76
C ASN A 97 -6.43 4.26 -9.69
N GLY A 98 -6.91 3.21 -10.37
CA GLY A 98 -6.19 1.94 -10.46
C GLY A 98 -4.83 2.09 -11.13
N ILE A 99 -4.78 2.84 -12.25
CA ILE A 99 -3.52 3.10 -12.95
C ILE A 99 -2.55 3.86 -12.05
N GLU A 100 -3.04 4.86 -11.30
CA GLU A 100 -2.20 5.65 -10.41
C GLU A 100 -1.64 4.81 -9.27
N VAL A 101 -2.44 3.92 -8.70
CA VAL A 101 -1.98 3.00 -7.66
C VAL A 101 -0.90 2.07 -8.21
N MET A 102 -1.10 1.53 -9.42
CA MET A 102 -0.09 0.67 -10.04
C MET A 102 1.21 1.40 -10.32
N LYS A 103 1.15 2.68 -10.70
CA LYS A 103 2.35 3.49 -10.86
C LYS A 103 3.12 3.63 -9.55
N LEU A 104 2.41 3.89 -8.45
CA LEU A 104 3.04 3.98 -7.14
C LEU A 104 3.75 2.68 -6.75
N LEU A 105 3.08 1.54 -6.95
CA LEU A 105 3.68 0.24 -6.67
C LEU A 105 4.89 -0.03 -7.55
N THR A 106 4.82 0.33 -8.83
CA THR A 106 5.94 0.17 -9.76
C THR A 106 7.14 1.02 -9.33
N GLU A 107 6.91 2.26 -8.91
CA GLU A 107 7.97 3.14 -8.42
C GLU A 107 8.64 2.54 -7.17
N LEU A 108 7.87 2.03 -6.24
CA LEU A 108 8.41 1.38 -5.05
C LEU A 108 9.26 0.16 -5.41
N ASN A 109 8.83 -0.61 -6.39
CA ASN A 109 9.59 -1.77 -6.86
C ASN A 109 10.91 -1.34 -7.49
N GLN A 110 10.90 -0.28 -8.30
CA GLN A 110 12.12 0.25 -8.92
C GLN A 110 13.11 0.76 -7.89
N GLU A 111 12.64 1.18 -6.72
CA GLU A 111 13.50 1.66 -5.63
C GLU A 111 14.03 0.53 -4.75
N GLY A 112 13.72 -0.71 -5.07
CA GLY A 112 14.28 -1.87 -4.37
C GLY A 112 13.30 -2.65 -3.49
N THR A 113 12.04 -2.24 -3.42
CA THR A 113 11.03 -2.99 -2.66
C THR A 113 10.48 -4.13 -3.52
N THR A 114 10.53 -5.34 -3.01
CA THR A 114 9.92 -6.49 -3.69
C THR A 114 8.40 -6.41 -3.52
N ILE A 115 7.68 -6.52 -4.62
CA ILE A 115 6.21 -6.49 -4.58
C ILE A 115 5.68 -7.81 -5.13
N VAL A 116 4.90 -8.50 -4.28
CA VAL A 116 4.16 -9.69 -4.67
C VAL A 116 2.70 -9.30 -4.76
N MET A 117 2.13 -9.44 -5.95
CA MET A 117 0.76 -9.01 -6.19
C MET A 117 -0.12 -10.19 -6.58
N VAL A 118 -1.28 -10.30 -5.95
CA VAL A 118 -2.33 -11.23 -6.34
C VAL A 118 -3.38 -10.41 -7.09
N THR A 119 -3.68 -10.79 -8.33
CA THR A 119 -4.65 -10.04 -9.13
C THR A 119 -5.33 -10.91 -10.17
N HIS A 120 -6.58 -10.57 -10.48
CA HIS A 120 -7.32 -11.11 -11.63
C HIS A 120 -7.32 -10.12 -12.80
N SER A 121 -6.70 -8.95 -12.63
CA SER A 121 -6.62 -7.93 -13.67
C SER A 121 -5.45 -8.19 -14.61
N ASP A 122 -5.72 -8.43 -15.89
CA ASP A 122 -4.67 -8.61 -16.89
C ASP A 122 -3.84 -7.33 -17.04
N ARG A 123 -4.50 -6.16 -16.92
CA ARG A 123 -3.81 -4.87 -16.97
C ARG A 123 -2.76 -4.76 -15.87
N ASP A 124 -3.15 -5.06 -14.62
CA ASP A 124 -2.24 -4.98 -13.49
C ASP A 124 -1.14 -6.03 -13.60
N ALA A 125 -1.48 -7.26 -14.00
CA ALA A 125 -0.51 -8.32 -14.18
C ALA A 125 0.53 -7.94 -15.24
N SER A 126 0.14 -7.23 -16.28
CA SER A 126 1.05 -6.83 -17.36
C SER A 126 2.14 -5.87 -16.90
N MET A 127 1.98 -5.22 -15.75
CA MET A 127 2.98 -4.31 -15.19
C MET A 127 4.02 -5.02 -14.32
N ALA A 128 3.84 -6.32 -14.06
CA ALA A 128 4.76 -7.11 -13.27
C ALA A 128 5.95 -7.59 -14.11
N GLN A 129 7.09 -7.79 -13.47
CA GLN A 129 8.30 -8.33 -14.12
C GLN A 129 8.16 -9.83 -14.38
N ARG A 130 7.38 -10.52 -13.57
CA ARG A 130 7.16 -11.97 -13.67
C ARG A 130 5.73 -12.28 -13.27
N VAL A 131 5.07 -13.11 -14.06
CA VAL A 131 3.68 -13.52 -13.81
C VAL A 131 3.62 -15.02 -13.67
N ILE A 132 3.00 -15.48 -12.57
CA ILE A 132 2.73 -16.90 -12.33
C ILE A 132 1.23 -17.07 -12.32
N LYS A 133 0.71 -17.94 -13.17
CA LYS A 133 -0.72 -18.22 -13.22
C LYS A 133 -1.02 -19.53 -12.48
N LEU A 134 -2.09 -19.49 -11.69
CA LEU A 134 -2.51 -20.63 -10.89
C LEU A 134 -3.90 -21.09 -11.34
N PHE A 135 -4.09 -22.42 -11.34
CA PHE A 135 -5.38 -23.03 -11.56
C PHE A 135 -5.54 -24.14 -10.53
N ASP A 136 -6.63 -24.07 -9.73
CA ASP A 136 -6.90 -25.02 -8.64
C ASP A 136 -5.69 -25.18 -7.69
N GLY A 137 -5.01 -24.06 -7.39
CA GLY A 137 -3.86 -24.09 -6.50
C GLY A 137 -2.57 -24.61 -7.11
N LYS A 138 -2.57 -24.89 -8.43
CA LYS A 138 -1.39 -25.37 -9.13
C LYS A 138 -0.89 -24.34 -10.14
N ILE A 139 0.43 -24.27 -10.30
CA ILE A 139 1.03 -23.39 -11.30
C ILE A 139 0.79 -23.98 -12.68
N VAL A 140 0.10 -23.25 -13.55
CA VAL A 140 -0.19 -23.68 -14.92
C VAL A 140 0.60 -22.91 -15.97
N GLU A 141 1.11 -21.71 -15.59
CA GLU A 141 1.88 -20.87 -16.51
C GLU A 141 2.73 -19.89 -15.69
N GLU A 142 3.89 -19.60 -16.20
CA GLU A 142 4.80 -18.65 -15.57
C GLU A 142 5.23 -17.57 -16.54
#